data_063cc523e5e690b9dc3172399129d8c0
#
_entry.id   063cc523e5e690b9dc3172399129d8c0
#
_cell.length_a   1.000
_cell.length_b   1.000
_cell.length_c   1.000
_cell.angle_alpha   90.00
_cell.angle_beta   90.00
_cell.angle_gamma   90.00
#
_symmetry.space_group_name_H-M   'P 1'
#
loop_
_entity.id
_entity.type
_entity.pdbx_description
1 polymer ?
#
loop_
_entity_poly.entity_id
_entity_poly.type
_entity_poly.pdbx_seq_one_letter_code
_entity_poly.pdbx_strand_id
1 'polypeptide(L)'
;MSFTQTEAQNLFEVIAGLESLAAELAVTRIGATDLAALDDMHERMRAHYERREKDSYFDLNSSIHDTIVRVSGNPVLVATHANLMLRARRGRYMAILDPFRWQESVEEHEAVMAAFHARDPERARLVWRRHLLRTGETVCSVLKSEMGSSAAVREPAPPT
;
A
#
# COMPACT_ATOMS: atom_id res chain seq x y z
N MET A 1 19.99 -1.51 -3.67
CA MET A 1 19.98 -1.42 -2.19
C MET A 1 18.94 -2.37 -1.67
N SER A 2 19.33 -3.36 -0.87
CA SER A 2 18.41 -4.29 -0.24
C SER A 2 17.82 -3.65 1.01
N PHE A 3 16.50 -3.70 1.16
CA PHE A 3 15.77 -3.32 2.34
C PHE A 3 16.08 -4.28 3.50
N THR A 4 16.36 -3.78 4.69
CA THR A 4 16.32 -4.60 5.89
C THR A 4 14.87 -4.68 6.41
N GLN A 5 14.57 -5.73 7.19
CA GLN A 5 13.26 -5.86 7.83
C GLN A 5 12.92 -4.65 8.71
N THR A 6 13.89 -4.17 9.50
CA THR A 6 13.72 -3.00 10.37
C THR A 6 13.46 -1.72 9.57
N GLU A 7 14.19 -1.51 8.47
CA GLU A 7 13.95 -0.36 7.59
C GLU A 7 12.56 -0.42 6.95
N ALA A 8 12.12 -1.59 6.52
CA ALA A 8 10.77 -1.78 5.97
C ALA A 8 9.69 -1.47 7.03
N GLN A 9 9.84 -1.98 8.24
CA GLN A 9 8.91 -1.72 9.33
C GLN A 9 8.81 -0.23 9.63
N ASN A 10 9.93 0.45 9.85
CA ASN A 10 9.96 1.88 10.14
C ASN A 10 9.34 2.72 9.01
N LEU A 11 9.63 2.36 7.75
CA LEU A 11 9.11 3.05 6.59
C LEU A 11 7.58 2.93 6.49
N PHE A 12 7.04 1.72 6.65
CA PHE A 12 5.59 1.50 6.55
C PHE A 12 4.82 2.06 7.74
N GLU A 13 5.40 2.16 8.94
CA GLU A 13 4.81 2.89 10.06
C GLU A 13 4.61 4.37 9.72
N VAL A 14 5.61 5.03 9.14
CA VAL A 14 5.52 6.44 8.73
C VAL A 14 4.53 6.61 7.57
N ILE A 15 4.61 5.77 6.55
CA ILE A 15 3.68 5.82 5.40
C ILE A 15 2.24 5.60 5.86
N ALA A 16 1.99 4.66 6.76
CA ALA A 16 0.66 4.43 7.33
C ALA A 16 0.13 5.69 8.04
N GLY A 17 0.97 6.41 8.77
CA GLY A 17 0.61 7.69 9.38
C GLY A 17 0.28 8.77 8.35
N LEU A 18 1.10 8.93 7.32
CA LEU A 18 0.90 9.93 6.27
C LEU A 18 -0.34 9.62 5.43
N GLU A 19 -0.50 8.40 4.97
CA GLU A 19 -1.63 8.03 4.11
C GLU A 19 -2.96 7.98 4.87
N SER A 20 -2.96 7.60 6.14
CA SER A 20 -4.18 7.68 6.96
C SER A 20 -4.62 9.11 7.19
N LEU A 21 -3.70 10.03 7.43
CA LEU A 21 -3.99 11.47 7.47
C LEU A 21 -4.50 11.97 6.12
N ALA A 22 -3.88 11.54 5.03
CA ALA A 22 -4.32 11.90 3.68
C ALA A 22 -5.77 11.45 3.42
N ALA A 23 -6.13 10.22 3.76
CA ALA A 23 -7.48 9.70 3.60
C ALA A 23 -8.51 10.46 4.44
N GLU A 24 -8.19 10.78 5.69
CA GLU A 24 -9.02 11.58 6.59
C GLU A 24 -9.32 12.97 5.99
N LEU A 25 -8.29 13.66 5.53
CA LEU A 25 -8.44 14.99 4.90
C LEU A 25 -9.14 14.90 3.53
N ALA A 26 -8.79 13.92 2.72
CA ALA A 26 -9.34 13.74 1.38
C ALA A 26 -10.85 13.50 1.41
N VAL A 27 -11.35 12.69 2.33
CA VAL A 27 -12.78 12.38 2.46
C VAL A 27 -13.64 13.63 2.61
N THR A 28 -13.14 14.63 3.34
CA THR A 28 -13.87 15.90 3.54
C THR A 28 -13.65 16.91 2.42
N ARG A 29 -12.56 16.81 1.67
CA ARG A 29 -12.13 17.79 0.66
C ARG A 29 -12.40 17.36 -0.78
N ILE A 30 -12.63 16.07 -1.02
CA ILE A 30 -12.81 15.53 -2.36
C ILE A 30 -14.07 16.07 -3.04
N GLY A 31 -13.94 16.55 -4.27
CA GLY A 31 -15.04 16.94 -5.13
C GLY A 31 -15.61 15.76 -5.92
N ALA A 32 -16.76 15.98 -6.57
CA ALA A 32 -17.46 14.96 -7.33
C ALA A 32 -16.62 14.37 -8.48
N THR A 33 -15.83 15.17 -9.17
CA THR A 33 -14.98 14.75 -10.29
C THR A 33 -13.87 13.80 -9.82
N ASP A 34 -13.15 14.15 -8.77
CA ASP A 34 -12.09 13.30 -8.21
C ASP A 34 -12.65 12.02 -7.59
N LEU A 35 -13.82 12.09 -6.95
CA LEU A 35 -14.50 10.90 -6.40
C LEU A 35 -14.90 9.92 -7.50
N ALA A 36 -15.47 10.42 -8.60
CA ALA A 36 -15.81 9.60 -9.76
C ALA A 36 -14.55 8.98 -10.41
N ALA A 37 -13.44 9.72 -10.46
CA ALA A 37 -12.16 9.20 -10.96
C ALA A 37 -11.60 8.10 -10.05
N LEU A 38 -11.71 8.23 -8.72
CA LEU A 38 -11.32 7.18 -7.78
C LEU A 38 -12.19 5.92 -7.94
N ASP A 39 -13.50 6.08 -8.12
CA ASP A 39 -14.40 4.95 -8.37
C ASP A 39 -14.00 4.19 -9.65
N ASP A 40 -13.76 4.91 -10.75
CA ASP A 40 -13.30 4.31 -12.02
C ASP A 40 -11.99 3.55 -11.85
N MET A 41 -11.00 4.15 -11.16
CA MET A 41 -9.72 3.47 -10.92
C MET A 41 -9.89 2.19 -10.10
N HIS A 42 -10.75 2.20 -9.09
CA HIS A 42 -11.01 1.02 -8.25
C HIS A 42 -11.74 -0.08 -9.02
N GLU A 43 -12.71 0.27 -9.85
CA GLU A 43 -13.41 -0.69 -10.71
C GLU A 43 -12.46 -1.37 -11.70
N ARG A 44 -11.62 -0.60 -12.37
CA ARG A 44 -10.60 -1.12 -13.29
C ARG A 44 -9.54 -1.96 -12.56
N MET A 45 -9.10 -1.53 -11.39
CA MET A 45 -8.15 -2.27 -10.56
C MET A 45 -8.73 -3.62 -10.13
N ARG A 46 -10.00 -3.66 -9.72
CA ARG A 46 -10.71 -4.90 -9.40
C ARG A 46 -10.81 -5.84 -10.60
N ALA A 47 -11.10 -5.33 -11.79
CA ALA A 47 -11.12 -6.13 -13.02
C ALA A 47 -9.75 -6.76 -13.31
N HIS A 48 -8.65 -6.05 -13.09
CA HIS A 48 -7.31 -6.62 -13.19
C HIS A 48 -7.03 -7.69 -12.12
N TYR A 49 -7.52 -7.51 -10.90
CA TYR A 49 -7.46 -8.53 -9.86
C TYR A 49 -8.15 -9.84 -10.29
N GLU A 50 -9.37 -9.74 -10.82
CA GLU A 50 -10.16 -10.89 -11.29
C GLU A 50 -9.46 -11.64 -12.43
N ARG A 51 -8.75 -10.93 -13.31
CA ARG A 51 -7.95 -11.49 -14.40
C ARG A 51 -6.53 -11.89 -14.01
N ARG A 52 -6.14 -11.72 -12.74
CA ARG A 52 -4.79 -12.01 -12.24
C ARG A 52 -3.66 -11.21 -12.92
N GLU A 53 -3.96 -10.02 -13.37
CA GLU A 53 -3.04 -9.10 -14.03
C GLU A 53 -2.34 -8.20 -12.99
N LYS A 54 -1.30 -8.71 -12.34
CA LYS A 54 -0.64 -8.05 -11.18
C LYS A 54 -0.03 -6.70 -11.52
N ASP A 55 0.63 -6.57 -12.65
CA ASP A 55 1.32 -5.33 -13.01
C ASP A 55 0.32 -4.20 -13.27
N SER A 56 -0.74 -4.46 -14.04
CA SER A 56 -1.82 -3.50 -14.30
C SER A 56 -2.58 -3.15 -13.03
N TYR A 57 -2.83 -4.14 -12.16
CA TYR A 57 -3.40 -3.91 -10.83
C TYR A 57 -2.53 -2.96 -10.02
N PHE A 58 -1.23 -3.22 -9.96
CA PHE A 58 -0.28 -2.44 -9.16
C PHE A 58 -0.16 -0.99 -9.64
N ASP A 59 -0.19 -0.75 -10.95
CA ASP A 59 -0.13 0.59 -11.51
C ASP A 59 -1.36 1.41 -11.11
N LEU A 60 -2.56 0.85 -11.20
CA LEU A 60 -3.78 1.50 -10.72
C LEU A 60 -3.79 1.68 -9.20
N ASN A 61 -3.36 0.67 -8.45
CA ASN A 61 -3.22 0.77 -7.00
C ASN A 61 -2.32 1.94 -6.60
N SER A 62 -1.17 2.11 -7.27
CA SER A 62 -0.27 3.24 -7.03
C SER A 62 -0.94 4.58 -7.36
N SER A 63 -1.65 4.67 -8.48
CA SER A 63 -2.38 5.87 -8.88
C SER A 63 -3.49 6.25 -7.89
N ILE A 64 -4.18 5.27 -7.31
CA ILE A 64 -5.20 5.48 -6.28
C ILE A 64 -4.58 6.10 -5.03
N HIS A 65 -3.49 5.52 -4.51
CA HIS A 65 -2.79 6.05 -3.35
C HIS A 65 -2.31 7.49 -3.58
N ASP A 66 -1.69 7.75 -4.74
CA ASP A 66 -1.20 9.09 -5.11
C ASP A 66 -2.36 10.09 -5.23
N THR A 67 -3.50 9.67 -5.76
CA THR A 67 -4.69 10.52 -5.88
C THR A 67 -5.26 10.89 -4.52
N ILE A 68 -5.39 9.94 -3.59
CA ILE A 68 -5.85 10.21 -2.23
C ILE A 68 -4.93 11.22 -1.53
N VAL A 69 -3.61 11.03 -1.66
CA VAL A 69 -2.62 11.97 -1.10
C VAL A 69 -2.76 13.36 -1.73
N ARG A 70 -2.91 13.46 -3.04
CA ARG A 70 -3.10 14.73 -3.75
C ARG A 70 -4.38 15.45 -3.32
N VAL A 71 -5.48 14.71 -3.22
CA VAL A 71 -6.81 15.25 -2.84
C VAL A 71 -6.86 15.68 -1.37
N SER A 72 -5.94 15.21 -0.53
CA SER A 72 -5.80 15.73 0.83
C SER A 72 -5.60 17.25 0.86
N GLY A 73 -5.09 17.83 -0.23
CA GLY A 73 -4.88 19.27 -0.36
C GLY A 73 -3.80 19.82 0.58
N ASN A 74 -2.92 18.96 1.11
CA ASN A 74 -1.81 19.35 1.97
C ASN A 74 -0.47 19.18 1.23
N PRO A 75 0.15 20.29 0.75
CA PRO A 75 1.38 20.21 -0.03
C PRO A 75 2.57 19.63 0.73
N VAL A 76 2.63 19.81 2.04
CA VAL A 76 3.70 19.24 2.89
C VAL A 76 3.57 17.72 2.92
N LEU A 77 2.37 17.21 3.08
CA LEU A 77 2.08 15.77 3.06
C LEU A 77 2.41 15.18 1.69
N VAL A 78 1.98 15.82 0.60
CA VAL A 78 2.27 15.38 -0.78
C VAL A 78 3.77 15.25 -1.03
N ALA A 79 4.56 16.25 -0.67
CA ALA A 79 6.01 16.24 -0.88
C ALA A 79 6.72 15.18 -0.03
N THR A 80 6.33 15.06 1.24
CA THR A 80 6.91 14.08 2.17
C THR A 80 6.60 12.65 1.72
N HIS A 81 5.37 12.38 1.34
CA HIS A 81 4.92 11.08 0.83
C HIS A 81 5.68 10.68 -0.44
N ALA A 82 5.81 11.59 -1.41
CA ALA A 82 6.52 11.33 -2.66
C ALA A 82 7.96 10.87 -2.44
N ASN A 83 8.69 11.50 -1.51
CA ASN A 83 10.06 11.12 -1.15
C ASN A 83 10.15 9.70 -0.57
N LEU A 84 9.17 9.30 0.23
CA LEU A 84 9.13 7.97 0.84
C LEU A 84 8.69 6.89 -0.15
N MET A 85 7.82 7.23 -1.09
CA MET A 85 7.28 6.29 -2.08
C MET A 85 8.34 5.72 -3.01
N LEU A 86 9.40 6.47 -3.32
CA LEU A 86 10.53 5.95 -4.09
C LEU A 86 11.15 4.70 -3.44
N ARG A 87 11.15 4.65 -2.11
CA ARG A 87 11.66 3.51 -1.32
C ARG A 87 10.61 2.42 -1.11
N ALA A 88 9.36 2.80 -0.93
CA ALA A 88 8.27 1.89 -0.57
C ALA A 88 7.67 1.12 -1.74
N ARG A 89 7.79 1.63 -2.97
CA ARG A 89 7.13 1.06 -4.16
C ARG A 89 7.44 -0.42 -4.36
N ARG A 90 8.72 -0.79 -4.22
CA ARG A 90 9.14 -2.20 -4.34
C ARG A 90 8.49 -3.08 -3.27
N GLY A 91 8.47 -2.63 -2.03
CA GLY A 91 7.84 -3.36 -0.92
C GLY A 91 6.34 -3.56 -1.16
N ARG A 92 5.65 -2.53 -1.61
CA ARG A 92 4.22 -2.62 -1.94
C ARG A 92 3.94 -3.64 -3.04
N TYR A 93 4.78 -3.71 -4.07
CA TYR A 93 4.67 -4.74 -5.11
C TYR A 93 4.90 -6.14 -4.55
N MET A 94 5.93 -6.30 -3.71
CA MET A 94 6.22 -7.59 -3.06
C MET A 94 5.03 -8.10 -2.23
N ALA A 95 4.29 -7.22 -1.57
CA ALA A 95 3.15 -7.60 -0.74
C ALA A 95 2.01 -8.24 -1.55
N ILE A 96 1.73 -7.78 -2.76
CA ILE A 96 0.66 -8.35 -3.60
C ILE A 96 1.06 -9.67 -4.28
N LEU A 97 2.32 -10.09 -4.17
CA LEU A 97 2.72 -11.43 -4.61
C LEU A 97 2.19 -12.53 -3.67
N ASP A 98 1.88 -12.17 -2.42
CA ASP A 98 1.14 -13.04 -1.50
C ASP A 98 -0.35 -13.02 -1.86
N PRO A 99 -0.96 -14.17 -2.22
CA PRO A 99 -2.36 -14.21 -2.67
C PRO A 99 -3.36 -13.78 -1.59
N PHE A 100 -3.10 -14.08 -0.31
CA PHE A 100 -3.97 -13.65 0.79
C PHE A 100 -3.89 -12.15 0.99
N ARG A 101 -2.68 -11.59 0.97
CA ARG A 101 -2.51 -10.14 1.10
C ARG A 101 -3.14 -9.40 -0.07
N TRP A 102 -3.03 -9.93 -1.28
CA TRP A 102 -3.64 -9.33 -2.46
C TRP A 102 -5.16 -9.26 -2.32
N GLN A 103 -5.80 -10.35 -1.89
CA GLN A 103 -7.25 -10.37 -1.61
C GLN A 103 -7.64 -9.36 -0.51
N GLU A 104 -6.94 -9.37 0.63
CA GLU A 104 -7.18 -8.41 1.71
C GLU A 104 -7.06 -6.96 1.21
N SER A 105 -6.06 -6.68 0.37
CA SER A 105 -5.85 -5.36 -0.21
C SER A 105 -7.05 -4.89 -1.03
N VAL A 106 -7.64 -5.75 -1.84
CA VAL A 106 -8.86 -5.44 -2.61
C VAL A 106 -10.01 -5.09 -1.67
N GLU A 107 -10.24 -5.90 -0.64
CA GLU A 107 -11.30 -5.67 0.36
C GLU A 107 -11.10 -4.35 1.13
N GLU A 108 -9.86 -4.03 1.47
CA GLU A 108 -9.52 -2.78 2.15
C GLU A 108 -9.73 -1.55 1.26
N HIS A 109 -9.43 -1.65 -0.03
CA HIS A 109 -9.76 -0.62 -1.01
C HIS A 109 -11.26 -0.41 -1.17
N GLU A 110 -12.06 -1.46 -1.19
CA GLU A 110 -13.52 -1.36 -1.19
C GLU A 110 -14.03 -0.67 0.09
N ALA A 111 -13.45 -1.00 1.24
CA ALA A 111 -13.83 -0.39 2.52
C ALA A 111 -13.48 1.10 2.59
N VAL A 112 -12.34 1.53 2.06
CA VAL A 112 -11.99 2.97 2.04
C VAL A 112 -12.91 3.74 1.10
N MET A 113 -13.29 3.17 -0.05
CA MET A 113 -14.25 3.82 -0.94
C MET A 113 -15.63 3.96 -0.32
N ALA A 114 -16.09 2.97 0.45
CA ALA A 114 -17.32 3.09 1.24
C ALA A 114 -17.26 4.26 2.23
N ALA A 115 -16.10 4.47 2.87
CA ALA A 115 -15.87 5.63 3.75
C ALA A 115 -15.88 6.95 2.99
N PHE A 116 -15.31 7.01 1.79
CA PHE A 116 -15.36 8.21 0.93
C PHE A 116 -16.79 8.57 0.54
N HIS A 117 -17.60 7.60 0.10
CA HIS A 117 -19.00 7.84 -0.23
C HIS A 117 -19.86 8.23 0.97
N ALA A 118 -19.57 7.67 2.15
CA ALA A 118 -20.23 8.04 3.39
C ALA A 118 -19.73 9.37 3.98
N ARG A 119 -18.68 9.98 3.42
CA ARG A 119 -18.01 11.16 3.97
C ARG A 119 -17.61 10.96 5.43
N ASP A 120 -17.07 9.78 5.75
CA ASP A 120 -16.65 9.39 7.09
C ASP A 120 -15.12 9.43 7.22
N PRO A 121 -14.55 10.55 7.74
CA PRO A 121 -13.11 10.73 7.84
C PRO A 121 -12.44 9.76 8.82
N GLU A 122 -13.11 9.44 9.93
CA GLU A 122 -12.56 8.53 10.94
C GLU A 122 -12.45 7.11 10.39
N ARG A 123 -13.48 6.63 9.70
CA ARG A 123 -13.46 5.32 9.06
C ARG A 123 -12.40 5.24 7.97
N ALA A 124 -12.29 6.26 7.13
CA ALA A 124 -11.26 6.34 6.09
C ALA A 124 -9.85 6.27 6.69
N ARG A 125 -9.60 7.01 7.76
CA ARG A 125 -8.35 7.01 8.50
C ARG A 125 -8.00 5.62 9.03
N LEU A 126 -8.92 4.96 9.71
CA LEU A 126 -8.71 3.65 10.32
C LEU A 126 -8.46 2.55 9.28
N VAL A 127 -9.29 2.50 8.25
CA VAL A 127 -9.16 1.52 7.16
C VAL A 127 -7.82 1.68 6.45
N TRP A 128 -7.45 2.92 6.10
CA TRP A 128 -6.24 3.19 5.33
C TRP A 128 -4.97 2.97 6.15
N ARG A 129 -4.98 3.33 7.43
CA ARG A 129 -3.87 3.03 8.35
C ARG A 129 -3.62 1.53 8.43
N ARG A 130 -4.68 0.75 8.66
CA ARG A 130 -4.58 -0.72 8.71
C ARG A 130 -4.06 -1.30 7.40
N HIS A 131 -4.55 -0.82 6.26
CA HIS A 131 -4.11 -1.24 4.94
C HIS A 131 -2.59 -1.13 4.77
N LEU A 132 -2.00 0.01 5.12
CA LEU A 132 -0.56 0.23 5.01
C LEU A 132 0.25 -0.57 6.04
N LEU A 133 -0.22 -0.69 7.27
CA LEU A 133 0.45 -1.49 8.29
C LEU A 133 0.46 -2.99 7.91
N ARG A 134 -0.66 -3.53 7.42
CA ARG A 134 -0.74 -4.91 6.92
C ARG A 134 0.18 -5.16 5.73
N THR A 135 0.29 -4.20 4.84
CA THR A 135 1.26 -4.26 3.73
C THR A 135 2.70 -4.33 4.27
N GLY A 136 3.04 -3.50 5.23
CA GLY A 136 4.35 -3.51 5.88
C GLY A 136 4.67 -4.83 6.59
N GLU A 137 3.71 -5.41 7.29
CA GLU A 137 3.86 -6.74 7.92
C GLU A 137 4.19 -7.83 6.89
N THR A 138 3.50 -7.84 5.76
CA THR A 138 3.75 -8.79 4.68
C THR A 138 5.15 -8.60 4.08
N VAL A 139 5.57 -7.37 3.83
CA VAL A 139 6.93 -7.06 3.36
C VAL A 139 7.98 -7.58 4.34
N CYS A 140 7.80 -7.35 5.64
CA CYS A 140 8.70 -7.84 6.68
C CYS A 140 8.78 -9.38 6.69
N SER A 141 7.65 -10.07 6.52
CA SER A 141 7.61 -11.54 6.45
C SER A 141 8.35 -12.08 5.24
N VAL A 142 8.18 -11.46 4.06
CA VAL A 142 8.89 -11.85 2.83
C VAL A 142 10.40 -11.68 3.01
N LEU A 143 10.86 -10.53 3.53
CA LEU A 143 12.29 -10.27 3.77
C LEU A 143 12.90 -11.24 4.77
N LYS A 144 12.16 -11.62 5.81
CA LYS A 144 12.62 -12.63 6.78
C LYS A 144 12.81 -14.01 6.13
N SER A 145 11.90 -14.41 5.25
CA SER A 145 11.99 -15.69 4.52
C SER A 145 13.17 -15.73 3.57
N GLU A 146 13.45 -14.64 2.86
CA GLU A 146 14.60 -14.53 1.96
C GLU A 146 15.93 -14.64 2.73
N MET A 147 16.05 -14.02 3.92
CA MET A 147 17.24 -14.13 4.77
C MET A 147 17.45 -15.56 5.30
N GLY A 148 16.39 -16.26 5.69
CA GLY A 148 16.44 -17.66 6.15
C GLY A 148 16.89 -18.62 5.05
N SER A 149 16.42 -18.41 3.82
CA SER A 149 16.83 -19.20 2.65
C SER A 149 18.29 -18.97 2.24
N SER A 150 18.78 -17.74 2.35
CA SER A 150 20.17 -17.38 2.05
C SER A 150 21.16 -17.92 3.09
N ALA A 151 20.73 -18.07 4.35
CA ALA A 151 21.56 -18.67 5.41
C ALA A 151 21.69 -20.19 5.26
N ALA A 152 20.64 -20.87 4.81
CA ALA A 152 20.63 -22.32 4.60
C ALA A 152 21.54 -22.78 3.44
N VAL A 153 21.84 -21.89 2.49
CA VAL A 153 22.73 -22.19 1.34
C VAL A 153 24.22 -22.05 1.69
N ARG A 154 24.56 -21.52 2.88
CA ARG A 154 25.94 -21.24 3.31
C ARG A 154 26.54 -22.26 4.29
N GLU A 155 25.96 -23.42 4.47
CA GLU A 155 26.65 -24.49 5.21
C GLU A 155 27.79 -25.07 4.34
N PRO A 156 29.06 -24.92 4.75
CA PRO A 156 30.16 -25.57 4.04
C PRO A 156 30.10 -27.08 4.26
N ALA A 157 30.34 -27.83 3.19
CA ALA A 157 30.47 -29.27 3.26
C ALA A 157 31.54 -29.67 4.29
N PRO A 158 31.32 -30.71 5.10
CA PRO A 158 32.31 -31.17 6.09
C PRO A 158 33.60 -31.57 5.40
N PRO A 159 34.77 -31.32 5.99
CA PRO A 159 36.04 -31.75 5.44
C PRO A 159 36.12 -33.27 5.43
N THR A 160 36.51 -33.84 4.29
CA THR A 160 36.81 -35.24 4.10
C THR A 160 38.08 -35.67 4.81
#